data_c93d0cccad5053f26887cc9327ca8cb6
#
_entry.id   c93d0cccad5053f26887cc9327ca8cb6
#
_cell.length_a   1.000
_cell.length_b   1.000
_cell.length_c   1.000
_cell.angle_alpha   90.00
_cell.angle_beta   90.00
_cell.angle_gamma   90.00
#
_symmetry.space_group_name_H-M   'P 1'
#
loop_
_entity.id
_entity.type
_entity.pdbx_description
1 polymer ?
#
loop_
_entity_poly.entity_id
_entity_poly.type
_entity_poly.pdbx_seq_one_letter_code
_entity_poly.pdbx_strand_id
1 'polypeptide(L)'
;MKRAAITTLALMVLILGWIFVLPKLQVSDPYVENVLSLKGDFVRGQAIFLYNCAGCHAWQTDSQVGPSLQDVSQRKSEVGIIQQVTGGNTPPMPKFQPSPQEMADLLNYLETL
;
A
#
# COMPACT_ATOMS: atom_id res chain seq x y z
N MET A 1 29.23 19.99 34.64
CA MET A 1 29.48 18.81 33.80
C MET A 1 28.48 17.67 34.06
N LYS A 2 28.24 17.22 35.29
CA LYS A 2 27.29 16.11 35.58
C LYS A 2 25.84 16.43 35.16
N ARG A 3 25.36 17.66 35.33
CA ARG A 3 23.97 18.07 34.93
C ARG A 3 23.78 18.06 33.41
N ALA A 4 24.79 18.49 32.65
CA ALA A 4 24.74 18.46 31.18
C ALA A 4 24.69 17.01 30.64
N ALA A 5 25.48 16.10 31.24
CA ALA A 5 25.48 14.68 30.85
C ALA A 5 24.13 13.99 31.14
N ILE A 6 23.47 14.34 32.24
CA ILE A 6 22.15 13.79 32.60
C ILE A 6 21.08 14.31 31.62
N THR A 7 21.13 15.57 31.24
CA THR A 7 20.15 16.14 30.29
C THR A 7 20.32 15.58 28.88
N THR A 8 21.54 15.35 28.42
CA THR A 8 21.79 14.72 27.12
C THR A 8 21.35 13.26 27.08
N LEU A 9 21.57 12.51 28.16
CA LEU A 9 21.12 11.14 28.27
C LEU A 9 19.58 11.05 28.27
N ALA A 10 18.89 11.91 29.02
CA ALA A 10 17.44 11.98 29.05
C ALA A 10 16.83 12.30 27.68
N LEU A 11 17.40 13.26 26.95
CA LEU A 11 17.01 13.59 25.58
C LEU A 11 17.19 12.43 24.63
N MET A 12 18.29 11.69 24.72
CA MET A 12 18.55 10.52 23.89
C MET A 12 17.53 9.41 24.13
N VAL A 13 17.18 9.14 25.38
CA VAL A 13 16.16 8.15 25.74
C VAL A 13 14.79 8.54 25.21
N LEU A 14 14.43 9.83 25.32
CA LEU A 14 13.17 10.33 24.77
C LEU A 14 13.11 10.21 23.25
N ILE A 15 14.17 10.56 22.52
CA ILE A 15 14.24 10.45 21.07
C ILE A 15 14.16 8.99 20.62
N LEU A 16 14.88 8.09 21.28
CA LEU A 16 14.83 6.66 21.01
C LEU A 16 13.42 6.10 21.30
N GLY A 17 12.81 6.51 22.41
CA GLY A 17 11.42 6.14 22.72
C GLY A 17 10.45 6.58 21.63
N TRP A 18 10.58 7.80 21.12
CA TRP A 18 9.77 8.31 20.01
C TRP A 18 9.95 7.49 18.72
N ILE A 19 11.19 7.18 18.37
CA ILE A 19 11.50 6.40 17.16
C ILE A 19 10.93 4.98 17.23
N PHE A 20 10.92 4.37 18.41
CA PHE A 20 10.40 3.00 18.58
C PHE A 20 8.88 2.92 18.83
N VAL A 21 8.28 3.96 19.42
CA VAL A 21 6.84 3.96 19.79
C VAL A 21 5.96 4.51 18.68
N LEU A 22 6.39 5.57 17.97
CA LEU A 22 5.58 6.15 16.89
C LEU A 22 5.18 5.18 15.78
N PRO A 23 6.04 4.28 15.26
CA PRO A 23 5.63 3.32 14.25
C PRO A 23 4.56 2.33 14.72
N LYS A 24 4.50 2.06 16.02
CA LYS A 24 3.51 1.14 16.60
C LYS A 24 2.16 1.79 16.87
N LEU A 25 2.10 3.13 16.84
CA LEU A 25 0.87 3.88 16.99
C LEU A 25 0.17 4.17 15.64
N GLN A 26 0.74 3.72 14.52
CA GLN A 26 -0.01 3.67 13.27
C GLN A 26 -1.18 2.71 13.48
N VAL A 27 -2.38 3.27 13.54
CA VAL A 27 -3.62 2.50 13.57
C VAL A 27 -3.63 1.69 12.29
N SER A 28 -3.41 0.38 12.42
CA SER A 28 -3.53 -0.53 11.28
C SER A 28 -4.97 -0.45 10.79
N ASP A 29 -5.14 -0.19 9.50
CA ASP A 29 -6.46 -0.25 8.87
C ASP A 29 -6.93 -1.71 8.90
N PRO A 30 -8.05 -2.03 9.59
CA PRO A 30 -8.54 -3.41 9.69
C PRO A 30 -8.81 -4.06 8.32
N TYR A 31 -9.17 -3.25 7.33
CA TYR A 31 -9.33 -3.72 5.96
C TYR A 31 -7.99 -4.19 5.38
N VAL A 32 -6.94 -3.38 5.52
CA VAL A 32 -5.59 -3.73 5.05
C VAL A 32 -5.07 -4.99 5.73
N GLU A 33 -5.22 -5.09 7.04
CA GLU A 33 -4.81 -6.29 7.79
C GLU A 33 -5.56 -7.53 7.31
N ASN A 34 -6.86 -7.41 7.06
CA ASN A 34 -7.66 -8.52 6.56
C ASN A 34 -7.20 -8.95 5.17
N VAL A 35 -6.98 -8.00 4.24
CA VAL A 35 -6.46 -8.29 2.90
C VAL A 35 -5.13 -9.04 2.97
N LEU A 36 -4.17 -8.55 3.77
CA LEU A 36 -2.84 -9.14 3.88
C LEU A 36 -2.82 -10.51 4.58
N SER A 37 -3.88 -10.84 5.33
CA SER A 37 -4.04 -12.17 5.94
C SER A 37 -4.56 -13.24 4.99
N LEU A 38 -5.10 -12.85 3.84
CA LEU A 38 -5.73 -13.74 2.87
C LEU A 38 -4.76 -14.15 1.78
N LYS A 39 -4.93 -15.37 1.28
CA LYS A 39 -4.20 -15.84 0.10
C LYS A 39 -4.93 -15.38 -1.16
N GLY A 40 -4.26 -14.60 -2.01
CA GLY A 40 -4.77 -14.16 -3.30
C GLY A 40 -4.74 -15.26 -4.36
N ASP A 41 -5.64 -15.17 -5.32
CA ASP A 41 -5.71 -16.01 -6.51
C ASP A 41 -5.36 -15.19 -7.76
N PHE A 42 -4.34 -15.60 -8.47
CA PHE A 42 -3.85 -14.91 -9.67
C PHE A 42 -4.91 -14.77 -10.77
N VAL A 43 -5.67 -15.84 -11.05
CA VAL A 43 -6.63 -15.84 -12.16
C VAL A 43 -7.80 -14.90 -11.89
N ARG A 44 -8.31 -14.91 -10.64
CA ARG A 44 -9.34 -13.97 -10.23
C ARG A 44 -8.80 -12.54 -10.20
N GLY A 45 -7.60 -12.34 -9.70
CA GLY A 45 -6.94 -11.03 -9.69
C GLY A 45 -6.77 -10.46 -11.09
N GLN A 46 -6.33 -11.28 -12.06
CA GLN A 46 -6.25 -10.89 -13.46
C GLN A 46 -7.61 -10.48 -14.03
N ALA A 47 -8.65 -11.24 -13.74
CA ALA A 47 -10.00 -10.91 -14.19
C ALA A 47 -10.47 -9.57 -13.61
N ILE A 48 -10.28 -9.34 -12.31
CA ILE A 48 -10.60 -8.07 -11.64
C ILE A 48 -9.85 -6.91 -12.31
N PHE A 49 -8.56 -7.08 -12.58
CA PHE A 49 -7.73 -6.08 -13.24
C PHE A 49 -8.25 -5.74 -14.65
N LEU A 50 -8.54 -6.76 -15.46
CA LEU A 50 -9.03 -6.56 -16.83
C LEU A 50 -10.34 -5.80 -16.88
N TYR A 51 -11.27 -6.08 -15.95
CA TYR A 51 -12.57 -5.40 -15.92
C TYR A 51 -12.53 -4.00 -15.34
N ASN A 52 -11.66 -3.72 -14.37
CA ASN A 52 -11.72 -2.48 -13.60
C ASN A 52 -10.53 -1.54 -13.84
N CYS A 53 -9.38 -2.05 -14.24
CA CYS A 53 -8.13 -1.28 -14.24
C CYS A 53 -7.52 -1.13 -15.64
N ALA A 54 -7.64 -2.15 -16.49
CA ALA A 54 -6.97 -2.20 -17.79
C ALA A 54 -7.38 -1.08 -18.74
N GLY A 55 -8.60 -0.53 -18.61
CA GLY A 55 -9.05 0.61 -19.42
C GLY A 55 -8.18 1.87 -19.26
N CYS A 56 -7.57 2.04 -18.09
CA CYS A 56 -6.67 3.17 -17.81
C CYS A 56 -5.20 2.75 -17.68
N HIS A 57 -4.93 1.50 -17.31
CA HIS A 57 -3.58 0.97 -17.04
C HIS A 57 -3.13 -0.09 -18.06
N ALA A 58 -3.70 -0.12 -19.27
CA ALA A 58 -3.30 -1.06 -20.29
C ALA A 58 -1.84 -0.88 -20.75
N TRP A 59 -1.20 -1.98 -21.13
CA TRP A 59 0.25 -2.09 -21.35
C TRP A 59 0.79 -1.36 -22.57
N GLN A 60 -0.04 -1.02 -23.56
CA GLN A 60 0.44 -0.80 -24.93
C GLN A 60 -0.19 0.37 -25.67
N THR A 61 -0.87 1.29 -25.01
CA THR A 61 -1.46 2.42 -25.71
C THR A 61 -0.85 3.74 -25.26
N ASP A 62 -0.40 4.54 -26.21
CA ASP A 62 0.13 5.90 -26.00
C ASP A 62 -0.90 6.88 -25.40
N SER A 63 -2.11 6.40 -25.19
CA SER A 63 -3.24 7.17 -24.64
C SER A 63 -3.66 6.71 -23.23
N GLN A 64 -2.75 6.16 -22.44
CA GLN A 64 -3.06 5.71 -21.09
C GLN A 64 -3.40 6.87 -20.17
N VAL A 65 -4.55 6.78 -19.51
CA VAL A 65 -4.96 7.73 -18.46
C VAL A 65 -4.13 7.52 -17.20
N GLY A 66 -3.81 6.28 -16.87
CA GLY A 66 -2.99 5.89 -15.73
C GLY A 66 -1.56 5.47 -16.09
N PRO A 67 -0.63 5.49 -15.14
CA PRO A 67 0.74 5.03 -15.36
C PRO A 67 0.80 3.52 -15.60
N SER A 68 1.90 3.06 -16.21
CA SER A 68 2.22 1.64 -16.30
C SER A 68 2.35 1.01 -14.91
N LEU A 69 1.76 -0.17 -14.77
CA LEU A 69 1.85 -0.96 -13.52
C LEU A 69 2.92 -2.04 -13.55
N GLN A 70 3.75 -2.08 -14.61
CA GLN A 70 4.93 -2.94 -14.59
C GLN A 70 5.83 -2.61 -13.40
N ASP A 71 6.33 -3.65 -12.75
CA ASP A 71 7.18 -3.57 -11.56
C ASP A 71 6.55 -2.71 -10.42
N VAL A 72 5.23 -2.64 -10.34
CA VAL A 72 4.54 -1.83 -9.32
C VAL A 72 4.89 -2.27 -7.90
N SER A 73 5.08 -3.56 -7.68
CA SER A 73 5.49 -4.15 -6.39
C SER A 73 6.91 -3.76 -5.96
N GLN A 74 7.77 -3.38 -6.90
CA GLN A 74 9.11 -2.86 -6.59
C GLN A 74 9.09 -1.37 -6.22
N ARG A 75 8.04 -0.64 -6.63
CA ARG A 75 7.91 0.81 -6.42
C ARG A 75 6.98 1.18 -5.28
N LYS A 76 6.06 0.30 -4.91
CA LYS A 76 5.09 0.49 -3.82
C LYS A 76 5.01 -0.77 -2.96
N SER A 77 4.86 -0.58 -1.66
CA SER A 77 4.54 -1.68 -0.74
C SER A 77 3.11 -2.19 -0.98
N GLU A 78 2.81 -3.41 -0.57
CA GLU A 78 1.46 -4.00 -0.59
C GLU A 78 0.42 -3.07 0.04
N VAL A 79 0.70 -2.55 1.23
CA VAL A 79 -0.13 -1.56 1.91
C VAL A 79 -0.36 -0.32 1.04
N GLY A 80 0.71 0.18 0.41
CA GLY A 80 0.64 1.34 -0.47
C GLY A 80 -0.21 1.09 -1.73
N ILE A 81 -0.18 -0.12 -2.29
CA ILE A 81 -1.03 -0.53 -3.42
C ILE A 81 -2.49 -0.60 -2.97
N ILE A 82 -2.78 -1.26 -1.84
CA ILE A 82 -4.14 -1.36 -1.30
C ILE A 82 -4.72 0.04 -1.06
N GLN A 83 -3.99 0.92 -0.41
CA GLN A 83 -4.41 2.29 -0.12
C GLN A 83 -4.61 3.13 -1.38
N GLN A 84 -3.78 2.93 -2.41
CA GLN A 84 -3.92 3.62 -3.69
C GLN A 84 -5.21 3.22 -4.40
N VAL A 85 -5.53 1.93 -4.42
CA VAL A 85 -6.73 1.39 -5.06
C VAL A 85 -8.00 1.82 -4.32
N THR A 86 -7.97 1.77 -2.99
CA THR A 86 -9.16 2.02 -2.16
C THR A 86 -9.35 3.47 -1.75
N GLY A 87 -8.32 4.31 -1.87
CA GLY A 87 -8.33 5.67 -1.31
C GLY A 87 -9.03 6.72 -2.16
N GLY A 88 -8.95 6.61 -3.49
CA GLY A 88 -9.50 7.63 -4.40
C GLY A 88 -8.79 8.99 -4.33
N ASN A 89 -7.54 9.03 -3.85
CA ASN A 89 -6.81 10.27 -3.60
C ASN A 89 -6.08 10.83 -4.82
N THR A 90 -6.10 10.14 -5.95
CA THR A 90 -5.41 10.53 -7.19
C THR A 90 -6.36 10.54 -8.39
N PRO A 91 -7.24 11.55 -8.51
CA PRO A 91 -8.06 11.70 -9.71
C PRO A 91 -7.19 11.79 -10.98
N PRO A 92 -7.62 11.21 -12.10
CA PRO A 92 -8.92 10.60 -12.40
C PRO A 92 -9.08 9.14 -12.00
N MET A 93 -8.13 8.53 -11.27
CA MET A 93 -8.28 7.16 -10.78
C MET A 93 -9.48 7.08 -9.83
N PRO A 94 -10.50 6.28 -10.15
CA PRO A 94 -11.67 6.16 -9.29
C PRO A 94 -11.33 5.39 -8.01
N LYS A 95 -12.09 5.67 -6.95
CA LYS A 95 -12.06 4.86 -5.74
C LYS A 95 -12.67 3.49 -6.03
N PHE A 96 -11.92 2.43 -5.82
CA PHE A 96 -12.38 1.06 -5.96
C PHE A 96 -12.38 0.37 -4.59
N GLN A 97 -13.50 -0.22 -4.18
CA GLN A 97 -13.66 -0.84 -2.87
C GLN A 97 -14.11 -2.29 -3.01
N PRO A 98 -13.20 -3.20 -3.38
CA PRO A 98 -13.49 -4.63 -3.43
C PRO A 98 -13.62 -5.21 -2.01
N SER A 99 -14.18 -6.41 -1.92
CA SER A 99 -14.07 -7.19 -0.69
C SER A 99 -12.59 -7.49 -0.36
N PRO A 100 -12.24 -7.81 0.89
CA PRO A 100 -10.85 -8.15 1.23
C PRO A 100 -10.27 -9.29 0.38
N GLN A 101 -11.07 -10.31 0.03
CA GLN A 101 -10.62 -11.40 -0.83
C GLN A 101 -10.35 -10.94 -2.26
N GLU A 102 -11.23 -10.15 -2.84
CA GLU A 102 -11.02 -9.59 -4.19
C GLU A 102 -9.79 -8.68 -4.24
N MET A 103 -9.54 -7.92 -3.17
CA MET A 103 -8.33 -7.09 -3.08
C MET A 103 -7.06 -7.95 -2.95
N ALA A 104 -7.10 -9.04 -2.18
CA ALA A 104 -5.99 -9.98 -2.08
C ALA A 104 -5.71 -10.67 -3.43
N ASP A 105 -6.74 -11.04 -4.17
CA ASP A 105 -6.63 -11.62 -5.51
C ASP A 105 -6.00 -10.61 -6.49
N LEU A 106 -6.49 -9.37 -6.48
CA LEU A 106 -5.94 -8.29 -7.30
C LEU A 106 -4.47 -7.99 -6.95
N LEU A 107 -4.14 -7.92 -5.67
CA LEU A 107 -2.78 -7.69 -5.20
C LEU A 107 -1.83 -8.79 -5.71
N ASN A 108 -2.23 -10.05 -5.59
CA ASN A 108 -1.45 -11.19 -6.07
C ASN A 108 -1.16 -11.10 -7.58
N TYR A 109 -2.13 -10.65 -8.38
CA TYR A 109 -1.90 -10.40 -9.81
C TYR A 109 -0.95 -9.22 -10.05
N LEU A 110 -1.15 -8.08 -9.37
CA LEU A 110 -0.32 -6.89 -9.53
C LEU A 110 1.16 -7.13 -9.18
N GLU A 111 1.43 -8.04 -8.25
CA GLU A 111 2.79 -8.42 -7.88
C GLU A 111 3.54 -9.20 -8.96
N THR A 112 2.83 -9.70 -9.96
CA THR A 112 3.41 -10.43 -11.08
C THR A 112 3.71 -9.55 -12.29
N LEU A 113 3.28 -8.30 -12.25
CA LEU A 113 3.53 -7.32 -13.30
C LEU A 113 4.94 -6.72 -13.13
#